data_1fcb5c27de501f2e98b2157b7167b5d8
#
_entry.id   1fcb5c27de501f2e98b2157b7167b5d8
#
_cell.length_a   1.000
_cell.length_b   1.000
_cell.length_c   1.000
_cell.angle_alpha   90.00
_cell.angle_beta   90.00
_cell.angle_gamma   90.00
#
_symmetry.space_group_name_H-M   'P 1'
#
loop_
_entity.id
_entity.type
_entity.pdbx_description
1 polymer ?
#
loop_
_entity_poly.entity_id
_entity_poly.type
_entity_poly.pdbx_seq_one_letter_code
_entity_poly.pdbx_strand_id
1 'polypeptide(L)'
;MKFLFIGDASNARYTLAKGLRELGHEALVIGTRGKWRRMNVDICVERGAGRVGAVVYLLRWLLLLPKLRGYDIVDFNGQFFMDFKPGLKRLFFDYLRKHNRYVISTLLGLGHYYVKGCVEAKLFRSSDFNIGDTPRTNAFASQMADEWLNQPEVVKLSRHMAETSHLLVGTGYEYWACLHHYFPEKTCFVPLPMETPEEPANIGETQGPVRIFIGIQKERDEEKGTDILWRVLQRLNNDYPDKMTLVRAENVPYDEYCRMMAGSDILVDQLYTCYAMNALIAMSMGIVAATVAIPEAYALLSEKESFPMIDLPPDEEGIYRQLEHYVLHPERLAEAKRQSIAFVRKRHHYLEVARQYMSLMGRLEKNNP
;
A
#
# COMPACT_ATOMS: atom_id res chain seq x y z
N MET A 1 21.39 11.44 10.43
CA MET A 1 21.55 10.68 9.18
C MET A 1 20.78 11.37 8.07
N LYS A 2 21.14 11.07 6.81
CA LYS A 2 20.53 11.63 5.61
C LYS A 2 19.83 10.55 4.79
N PHE A 3 18.54 10.72 4.55
CA PHE A 3 17.70 9.78 3.80
C PHE A 3 17.22 10.41 2.49
N LEU A 4 17.29 9.64 1.41
CA LEU A 4 16.77 10.01 0.11
C LEU A 4 15.73 8.97 -0.33
N PHE A 5 14.48 9.40 -0.50
CA PHE A 5 13.40 8.59 -1.02
C PHE A 5 13.10 8.98 -2.47
N ILE A 6 13.12 8.02 -3.39
CA ILE A 6 12.84 8.27 -4.80
C ILE A 6 11.61 7.48 -5.24
N GLY A 7 10.58 8.22 -5.62
CA GLY A 7 9.24 7.70 -5.88
C GLY A 7 8.44 7.51 -4.59
N ASP A 8 7.15 7.79 -4.65
CA ASP A 8 6.20 7.60 -3.55
C ASP A 8 4.94 6.91 -4.08
N ALA A 9 4.23 6.24 -3.20
CA ALA A 9 2.89 5.73 -3.42
C ALA A 9 2.03 6.04 -2.20
N SER A 10 0.86 6.62 -2.44
CA SER A 10 -0.13 6.92 -1.39
C SER A 10 0.41 7.80 -0.24
N ASN A 11 1.42 8.62 -0.49
CA ASN A 11 2.06 9.50 0.48
C ASN A 11 2.87 8.76 1.58
N ALA A 12 3.14 7.47 1.38
CA ALA A 12 3.81 6.63 2.39
C ALA A 12 5.25 7.11 2.67
N ARG A 13 6.00 7.48 1.61
CA ARG A 13 7.39 7.96 1.75
C ARG A 13 7.47 9.31 2.42
N TYR A 14 6.58 10.23 2.05
CA TYR A 14 6.55 11.55 2.68
C TYR A 14 6.17 11.46 4.16
N THR A 15 5.21 10.61 4.50
CA THR A 15 4.80 10.35 5.88
C THR A 15 5.92 9.70 6.70
N LEU A 16 6.66 8.75 6.11
CA LEU A 16 7.87 8.18 6.73
C LEU A 16 8.96 9.25 6.93
N ALA A 17 9.22 10.07 5.90
CA ALA A 17 10.20 11.15 5.97
C ALA A 17 9.84 12.19 7.04
N LYS A 18 8.55 12.49 7.25
CA LYS A 18 8.08 13.33 8.36
C LYS A 18 8.52 12.74 9.69
N GLY A 19 8.27 11.46 9.93
CA GLY A 19 8.68 10.79 11.18
C GLY A 19 10.19 10.80 11.38
N LEU A 20 10.98 10.55 10.33
CA LEU A 20 12.44 10.62 10.41
C LEU A 20 12.95 12.03 10.74
N ARG A 21 12.31 13.08 10.18
CA ARG A 21 12.66 14.47 10.49
C ARG A 21 12.35 14.83 11.95
N GLU A 22 11.23 14.37 12.49
CA GLU A 22 10.87 14.55 13.90
C GLU A 22 11.81 13.79 14.86
N LEU A 23 12.43 12.69 14.39
CA LEU A 23 13.48 11.99 15.10
C LEU A 23 14.88 12.64 14.95
N GLY A 24 14.97 13.82 14.35
CA GLY A 24 16.20 14.57 14.21
C GLY A 24 17.08 14.20 13.01
N HIS A 25 16.51 13.56 11.99
CA HIS A 25 17.22 13.17 10.78
C HIS A 25 16.88 14.07 9.58
N GLU A 26 17.76 14.14 8.59
CA GLU A 26 17.48 14.77 7.31
C GLU A 26 16.81 13.74 6.38
N ALA A 27 15.71 14.10 5.76
CA ALA A 27 15.05 13.24 4.78
C ALA A 27 14.56 14.09 3.59
N LEU A 28 14.76 13.59 2.37
CA LEU A 28 14.35 14.21 1.13
C LEU A 28 13.50 13.23 0.32
N VAL A 29 12.33 13.67 -0.12
CA VAL A 29 11.41 12.87 -0.95
C VAL A 29 11.30 13.49 -2.34
N ILE A 30 11.67 12.71 -3.36
CA ILE A 30 11.56 13.11 -4.76
C ILE A 30 10.52 12.20 -5.44
N GLY A 31 9.55 12.80 -6.12
CA GLY A 31 8.51 12.03 -6.79
C GLY A 31 7.56 12.88 -7.60
N THR A 32 6.41 12.34 -7.89
CA THR A 32 5.29 13.02 -8.54
C THR A 32 4.19 13.32 -7.51
N ARG A 33 3.35 14.30 -7.79
CA ARG A 33 2.21 14.62 -6.89
C ARG A 33 1.01 13.69 -7.04
N GLY A 34 1.03 12.81 -8.03
CA GLY A 34 -0.12 11.96 -8.32
C GLY A 34 -1.29 12.72 -8.93
N LYS A 35 -2.29 11.98 -9.43
CA LYS A 35 -3.45 12.58 -10.11
C LYS A 35 -4.69 12.65 -9.20
N TRP A 36 -5.05 11.55 -8.57
CA TRP A 36 -6.26 11.44 -7.76
C TRP A 36 -6.05 11.95 -6.33
N ARG A 37 -5.07 11.38 -5.63
CA ARG A 37 -4.62 11.87 -4.32
C ARG A 37 -3.38 12.72 -4.52
N ARG A 38 -3.47 13.99 -4.16
CA ARG A 38 -2.31 14.88 -4.22
C ARG A 38 -1.30 14.46 -3.15
N MET A 39 -0.19 13.89 -3.59
CA MET A 39 0.91 13.49 -2.71
C MET A 39 1.82 14.68 -2.40
N ASN A 40 2.34 14.71 -1.17
CA ASN A 40 3.38 15.65 -0.78
C ASN A 40 4.73 15.10 -1.24
N VAL A 41 5.56 15.96 -1.78
CA VAL A 41 6.95 15.69 -2.14
C VAL A 41 7.79 16.94 -1.94
N ASP A 42 9.05 16.79 -1.53
CA ASP A 42 9.96 17.93 -1.37
C ASP A 42 10.42 18.43 -2.73
N ILE A 43 10.72 17.53 -3.66
CA ILE A 43 11.07 17.86 -5.05
C ILE A 43 10.10 17.13 -5.98
N CYS A 44 9.30 17.90 -6.71
CA CYS A 44 8.39 17.37 -7.71
C CYS A 44 9.06 17.30 -9.07
N VAL A 45 9.15 16.07 -9.64
CA VAL A 45 9.70 15.82 -10.97
C VAL A 45 8.69 15.02 -11.79
N GLU A 46 7.86 15.72 -12.52
CA GLU A 46 6.84 15.13 -13.39
C GLU A 46 7.26 15.18 -14.86
N ARG A 47 6.95 14.13 -15.58
CA ARG A 47 7.17 14.03 -17.01
C ARG A 47 6.04 14.70 -17.77
N GLY A 48 6.39 15.70 -18.58
CA GLY A 48 5.45 16.32 -19.52
C GLY A 48 5.13 15.40 -20.71
N ALA A 49 4.09 15.77 -21.46
CA ALA A 49 3.65 15.00 -22.62
C ALA A 49 4.67 15.04 -23.78
N GLY A 50 4.69 13.99 -24.57
CA GLY A 50 5.43 13.90 -25.81
C GLY A 50 6.96 13.85 -25.64
N ARG A 51 7.68 14.05 -26.76
CA ARG A 51 9.16 13.95 -26.81
C ARG A 51 9.84 15.10 -26.08
N VAL A 52 9.32 16.31 -26.20
CA VAL A 52 9.87 17.49 -25.49
C VAL A 52 9.74 17.30 -23.99
N GLY A 53 8.57 16.86 -23.51
CA GLY A 53 8.37 16.56 -22.09
C GLY A 53 9.35 15.49 -21.56
N ALA A 54 9.64 14.47 -22.36
CA ALA A 54 10.62 13.44 -22.01
C ALA A 54 12.05 14.00 -21.89
N VAL A 55 12.47 14.87 -22.82
CA VAL A 55 13.80 15.53 -22.79
C VAL A 55 13.90 16.45 -21.59
N VAL A 56 12.92 17.29 -21.33
CA VAL A 56 12.88 18.19 -20.16
C VAL A 56 12.95 17.38 -18.84
N TYR A 57 12.22 16.27 -18.78
CA TYR A 57 12.22 15.36 -17.64
C TYR A 57 13.62 14.75 -17.41
N LEU A 58 14.30 14.29 -18.47
CA LEU A 58 15.67 13.79 -18.40
C LEU A 58 16.64 14.88 -17.92
N LEU A 59 16.58 16.08 -18.49
CA LEU A 59 17.44 17.19 -18.10
C LEU A 59 17.25 17.57 -16.62
N ARG A 60 16.02 17.60 -16.13
CA ARG A 60 15.73 17.84 -14.70
C ARG A 60 16.41 16.82 -13.80
N TRP A 61 16.32 15.53 -14.14
CA TRP A 61 17.01 14.48 -13.39
C TRP A 61 18.52 14.61 -13.44
N LEU A 62 19.10 14.89 -14.61
CA LEU A 62 20.55 15.08 -14.74
C LEU A 62 21.05 16.26 -13.89
N LEU A 63 20.31 17.36 -13.85
CA LEU A 63 20.62 18.55 -13.02
C LEU A 63 20.49 18.25 -11.50
N LEU A 64 19.65 17.31 -11.13
CA LEU A 64 19.48 16.90 -9.73
C LEU A 64 20.57 15.94 -9.25
N LEU A 65 21.13 15.09 -10.13
CA LEU A 65 22.07 14.04 -9.75
C LEU A 65 23.22 14.48 -8.83
N PRO A 66 23.87 15.65 -9.03
CA PRO A 66 24.94 16.10 -8.12
C PRO A 66 24.46 16.33 -6.68
N LYS A 67 23.18 16.72 -6.50
CA LYS A 67 22.56 16.98 -5.18
C LYS A 67 22.10 15.71 -4.48
N LEU A 68 22.05 14.58 -5.20
CA LEU A 68 21.56 13.28 -4.71
C LEU A 68 22.72 12.35 -4.30
N ARG A 69 23.85 12.90 -3.90
CA ARG A 69 25.04 12.18 -3.43
C ARG A 69 25.24 12.38 -1.92
N GLY A 70 25.90 11.42 -1.30
CA GLY A 70 26.32 11.52 0.10
C GLY A 70 25.19 11.30 1.10
N TYR A 71 24.12 10.61 0.70
CA TYR A 71 23.10 10.14 1.62
C TYR A 71 23.55 8.84 2.29
N ASP A 72 23.15 8.67 3.56
CA ASP A 72 23.36 7.42 4.29
C ASP A 72 22.51 6.31 3.71
N ILE A 73 21.25 6.62 3.36
CA ILE A 73 20.32 5.67 2.74
C ILE A 73 19.65 6.32 1.53
N VAL A 74 19.64 5.60 0.40
CA VAL A 74 18.75 5.87 -0.74
C VAL A 74 17.76 4.73 -0.84
N ASP A 75 16.45 5.05 -0.82
CA ASP A 75 15.37 4.09 -0.90
C ASP A 75 14.51 4.33 -2.14
N PHE A 76 14.43 3.32 -2.99
CA PHE A 76 13.71 3.35 -4.25
C PHE A 76 12.32 2.71 -4.10
N ASN A 77 11.29 3.33 -4.64
CA ASN A 77 9.96 2.71 -4.77
C ASN A 77 9.96 1.68 -5.91
N GLY A 78 10.59 0.54 -5.71
CA GLY A 78 10.73 -0.50 -6.72
C GLY A 78 11.11 0.07 -8.08
N GLN A 79 10.49 -0.38 -9.16
CA GLN A 79 10.69 0.20 -10.50
C GLN A 79 9.88 1.48 -10.77
N PHE A 80 9.02 1.90 -9.84
CA PHE A 80 8.20 3.12 -9.99
C PHE A 80 8.92 4.40 -9.55
N PHE A 81 10.21 4.33 -9.25
CA PHE A 81 10.98 5.47 -8.78
C PHE A 81 11.16 6.59 -9.83
N MET A 82 11.05 6.28 -11.12
CA MET A 82 11.15 7.24 -12.24
C MET A 82 10.30 6.77 -13.42
N ASP A 83 9.86 7.72 -14.26
CA ASP A 83 9.13 7.45 -15.49
C ASP A 83 10.07 7.40 -16.72
N PHE A 84 10.97 6.40 -16.72
CA PHE A 84 11.87 6.08 -17.82
C PHE A 84 11.73 4.62 -18.28
N LYS A 85 12.28 4.31 -19.44
CA LYS A 85 12.47 2.91 -19.88
C LYS A 85 13.44 2.18 -18.94
N PRO A 86 13.33 0.86 -18.77
CA PRO A 86 14.14 0.08 -17.82
C PRO A 86 15.65 0.31 -17.93
N GLY A 87 16.22 0.37 -19.15
CA GLY A 87 17.64 0.61 -19.36
C GLY A 87 18.15 1.93 -18.76
N LEU A 88 17.37 3.01 -18.92
CA LEU A 88 17.74 4.31 -18.36
C LEU A 88 17.53 4.34 -16.84
N LYS A 89 16.44 3.73 -16.33
CA LYS A 89 16.24 3.54 -14.88
C LYS A 89 17.46 2.84 -14.24
N ARG A 90 17.99 1.80 -14.89
CA ARG A 90 19.19 1.09 -14.42
C ARG A 90 20.39 2.02 -14.28
N LEU A 91 20.66 2.88 -15.27
CA LEU A 91 21.77 3.83 -15.20
C LEU A 91 21.64 4.80 -14.02
N PHE A 92 20.45 5.34 -13.79
CA PHE A 92 20.18 6.21 -12.64
C PHE A 92 20.33 5.47 -11.31
N PHE A 93 19.79 4.26 -11.22
CA PHE A 93 19.91 3.41 -10.04
C PHE A 93 21.37 3.12 -9.71
N ASP A 94 22.17 2.68 -10.69
CA ASP A 94 23.58 2.34 -10.51
C ASP A 94 24.42 3.58 -10.12
N TYR A 95 24.10 4.74 -10.72
CA TYR A 95 24.73 5.99 -10.33
C TYR A 95 24.47 6.32 -8.87
N LEU A 96 23.21 6.28 -8.43
CA LEU A 96 22.85 6.62 -7.06
C LEU A 96 23.39 5.60 -6.06
N ARG A 97 23.42 4.32 -6.42
CA ARG A 97 24.05 3.26 -5.63
C ARG A 97 25.55 3.50 -5.42
N LYS A 98 26.24 3.96 -6.45
CA LYS A 98 27.69 4.24 -6.38
C LYS A 98 28.04 5.45 -5.50
N HIS A 99 27.13 6.43 -5.39
CA HIS A 99 27.43 7.72 -4.75
C HIS A 99 26.78 7.91 -3.39
N ASN A 100 26.14 6.87 -2.85
CA ASN A 100 25.51 6.87 -1.54
C ASN A 100 25.90 5.61 -0.75
N ARG A 101 25.75 5.64 0.56
CA ARG A 101 26.29 4.58 1.43
C ARG A 101 25.48 3.28 1.32
N TYR A 102 24.16 3.34 1.53
CA TYR A 102 23.28 2.18 1.49
C TYR A 102 22.13 2.38 0.51
N VAL A 103 21.70 1.29 -0.10
CA VAL A 103 20.55 1.27 -1.02
C VAL A 103 19.51 0.29 -0.52
N ILE A 104 18.29 0.75 -0.43
CA ILE A 104 17.10 -0.03 -0.17
C ILE A 104 16.19 0.01 -1.39
N SER A 105 15.57 -1.11 -1.73
CA SER A 105 14.45 -1.16 -2.67
C SER A 105 13.20 -1.58 -1.93
N THR A 106 12.21 -0.68 -1.87
CA THR A 106 10.94 -0.95 -1.20
C THR A 106 9.83 -1.22 -2.20
N LEU A 107 9.03 -2.23 -1.92
CA LEU A 107 7.86 -2.58 -2.69
C LEU A 107 6.62 -1.98 -2.00
N LEU A 108 6.02 -0.97 -2.64
CA LEU A 108 4.81 -0.26 -2.21
C LEU A 108 3.57 -0.62 -3.05
N GLY A 109 3.68 -1.60 -3.92
CA GLY A 109 2.63 -2.02 -4.84
C GLY A 109 3.12 -3.13 -5.76
N LEU A 110 2.55 -3.23 -6.94
CA LEU A 110 2.92 -4.21 -7.96
C LEU A 110 4.42 -4.19 -8.27
N GLY A 111 4.94 -5.34 -8.68
CA GLY A 111 6.32 -5.50 -9.07
C GLY A 111 6.64 -6.94 -9.44
N HIS A 112 7.76 -7.17 -10.12
CA HIS A 112 8.13 -8.48 -10.64
C HIS A 112 8.03 -9.61 -9.61
N TYR A 113 8.62 -9.43 -8.42
CA TYR A 113 8.63 -10.49 -7.41
C TYR A 113 7.28 -10.72 -6.75
N TYR A 114 6.43 -9.68 -6.65
CA TYR A 114 5.05 -9.84 -6.20
C TYR A 114 4.25 -10.67 -7.21
N VAL A 115 4.27 -10.27 -8.48
CA VAL A 115 3.56 -11.01 -9.54
C VAL A 115 4.09 -12.44 -9.67
N LYS A 116 5.41 -12.62 -9.60
CA LYS A 116 6.06 -13.92 -9.65
C LYS A 116 5.68 -14.81 -8.45
N GLY A 117 5.62 -14.25 -7.25
CA GLY A 117 5.19 -14.95 -6.04
C GLY A 117 3.72 -15.42 -6.12
N CYS A 118 2.85 -14.57 -6.68
CA CYS A 118 1.45 -14.92 -6.87
C CYS A 118 1.25 -15.97 -7.98
N VAL A 119 1.84 -15.77 -9.16
CA VAL A 119 1.55 -16.56 -10.36
C VAL A 119 2.35 -17.86 -10.40
N GLU A 120 3.66 -17.81 -10.17
CA GLU A 120 4.54 -18.97 -10.28
C GLU A 120 4.64 -19.75 -8.96
N ALA A 121 4.93 -19.04 -7.85
CA ALA A 121 5.11 -19.70 -6.55
C ALA A 121 3.81 -19.95 -5.80
N LYS A 122 2.69 -19.32 -6.21
CA LYS A 122 1.34 -19.49 -5.63
C LYS A 122 1.33 -19.34 -4.11
N LEU A 123 1.98 -18.31 -3.60
CA LEU A 123 2.22 -18.12 -2.17
C LEU A 123 0.94 -17.81 -1.37
N PHE A 124 -0.14 -17.40 -2.03
CA PHE A 124 -1.36 -16.94 -1.37
C PHE A 124 -2.58 -17.76 -1.80
N ARG A 125 -3.48 -18.00 -0.84
CA ARG A 125 -4.77 -18.62 -1.11
C ARG A 125 -5.63 -17.79 -2.06
N SER A 126 -5.55 -16.46 -1.97
CA SER A 126 -6.15 -15.52 -2.92
C SER A 126 -5.23 -14.33 -3.13
N SER A 127 -5.23 -13.81 -4.36
CA SER A 127 -4.45 -12.63 -4.74
C SER A 127 -5.07 -11.95 -5.96
N ASP A 128 -4.46 -10.90 -6.45
CA ASP A 128 -4.83 -10.27 -7.72
C ASP A 128 -4.81 -11.27 -8.90
N PHE A 129 -4.15 -12.44 -8.75
CA PHE A 129 -3.89 -13.41 -9.82
C PHE A 129 -4.54 -14.78 -9.62
N ASN A 130 -5.08 -15.08 -8.45
CA ASN A 130 -5.72 -16.38 -8.16
C ASN A 130 -6.79 -16.30 -7.07
N ILE A 131 -7.72 -17.25 -7.09
CA ILE A 131 -8.66 -17.56 -6.00
C ILE A 131 -8.55 -19.06 -5.74
N GLY A 132 -8.00 -19.45 -4.61
CA GLY A 132 -7.59 -20.83 -4.38
C GLY A 132 -6.60 -21.29 -5.45
N ASP A 133 -6.81 -22.46 -6.01
CA ASP A 133 -5.99 -23.02 -7.10
C ASP A 133 -6.36 -22.47 -8.50
N THR A 134 -7.46 -21.70 -8.59
CA THR A 134 -7.96 -21.18 -9.86
C THR A 134 -7.29 -19.86 -10.22
N PRO A 135 -6.55 -19.78 -11.36
CA PRO A 135 -6.01 -18.51 -11.83
C PRO A 135 -7.11 -17.51 -12.21
N ARG A 136 -6.91 -16.26 -11.91
CA ARG A 136 -7.74 -15.17 -12.43
C ARG A 136 -7.29 -14.82 -13.83
N THR A 137 -8.23 -14.88 -14.78
CA THR A 137 -7.96 -14.67 -16.22
C THR A 137 -8.53 -13.36 -16.75
N ASN A 138 -8.85 -12.41 -15.87
CA ASN A 138 -9.31 -11.08 -16.26
C ASN A 138 -8.22 -10.27 -16.98
N ALA A 139 -8.61 -9.16 -17.60
CA ALA A 139 -7.70 -8.32 -18.37
C ALA A 139 -6.56 -7.76 -17.51
N PHE A 140 -6.85 -7.33 -16.29
CA PHE A 140 -5.86 -6.83 -15.34
C PHE A 140 -4.78 -7.87 -15.02
N ALA A 141 -5.18 -9.07 -14.56
CA ALA A 141 -4.24 -10.12 -14.19
C ALA A 141 -3.35 -10.55 -15.38
N SER A 142 -3.96 -10.68 -16.57
CA SER A 142 -3.25 -11.05 -17.79
C SER A 142 -2.24 -9.98 -18.21
N GLN A 143 -2.62 -8.70 -18.19
CA GLN A 143 -1.74 -7.59 -18.54
C GLN A 143 -0.58 -7.46 -17.54
N MET A 144 -0.85 -7.55 -16.24
CA MET A 144 0.19 -7.44 -15.23
C MET A 144 1.16 -8.63 -15.26
N ALA A 145 0.66 -9.84 -15.51
CA ALA A 145 1.53 -11.01 -15.69
C ALA A 145 2.45 -10.82 -16.91
N ASP A 146 1.93 -10.33 -18.05
CA ASP A 146 2.75 -10.06 -19.22
C ASP A 146 3.80 -8.97 -18.96
N GLU A 147 3.40 -7.84 -18.37
CA GLU A 147 4.32 -6.72 -18.07
C GLU A 147 5.46 -7.13 -17.14
N TRP A 148 5.13 -7.85 -16.03
CA TRP A 148 6.10 -8.10 -14.97
C TRP A 148 6.86 -9.42 -15.11
N LEU A 149 6.36 -10.41 -15.87
CA LEU A 149 7.02 -11.70 -16.03
C LEU A 149 7.61 -11.89 -17.44
N ASN A 150 6.98 -11.34 -18.49
CA ASN A 150 7.34 -11.63 -19.87
C ASN A 150 8.15 -10.50 -20.55
N GLN A 151 8.20 -9.29 -19.99
CA GLN A 151 8.99 -8.20 -20.56
C GLN A 151 10.47 -8.30 -20.11
N PRO A 152 11.42 -8.70 -20.98
CA PRO A 152 12.78 -9.05 -20.57
C PRO A 152 13.51 -7.91 -19.86
N GLU A 153 13.31 -6.67 -20.31
CA GLU A 153 13.99 -5.51 -19.74
C GLU A 153 13.45 -5.13 -18.36
N VAL A 154 12.14 -5.36 -18.12
CA VAL A 154 11.51 -5.17 -16.80
C VAL A 154 12.02 -6.22 -15.82
N VAL A 155 12.07 -7.49 -16.24
CA VAL A 155 12.60 -8.60 -15.43
C VAL A 155 14.09 -8.37 -15.10
N LYS A 156 14.91 -8.00 -16.10
CA LYS A 156 16.35 -7.71 -15.88
C LYS A 156 16.58 -6.58 -14.88
N LEU A 157 15.78 -5.49 -14.98
CA LEU A 157 15.88 -4.37 -14.05
C LEU A 157 15.45 -4.79 -12.64
N SER A 158 14.32 -5.50 -12.50
CA SER A 158 13.85 -6.00 -11.21
C SER A 158 14.89 -6.87 -10.51
N ARG A 159 15.44 -7.82 -11.25
CA ARG A 159 16.50 -8.71 -10.75
C ARG A 159 17.72 -7.89 -10.32
N HIS A 160 18.23 -7.01 -11.19
CA HIS A 160 19.38 -6.17 -10.90
C HIS A 160 19.18 -5.33 -9.62
N MET A 161 18.03 -4.64 -9.49
CA MET A 161 17.72 -3.86 -8.30
C MET A 161 17.64 -4.75 -7.05
N ALA A 162 16.97 -5.90 -7.14
CA ALA A 162 16.84 -6.81 -6.02
C ALA A 162 18.18 -7.42 -5.59
N GLU A 163 19.02 -7.85 -6.52
CA GLU A 163 20.32 -8.45 -6.23
C GLU A 163 21.33 -7.45 -5.64
N THR A 164 21.32 -6.21 -6.14
CA THR A 164 22.33 -5.21 -5.79
C THR A 164 21.93 -4.23 -4.70
N SER A 165 20.66 -4.20 -4.28
CA SER A 165 20.24 -3.49 -3.07
C SER A 165 20.75 -4.19 -1.81
N HIS A 166 21.12 -3.42 -0.80
CA HIS A 166 21.55 -3.94 0.50
C HIS A 166 20.42 -4.59 1.28
N LEU A 167 19.23 -3.97 1.24
CA LEU A 167 18.00 -4.52 1.80
C LEU A 167 16.83 -4.36 0.82
N LEU A 168 15.87 -5.25 0.97
CA LEU A 168 14.56 -5.20 0.32
C LEU A 168 13.49 -4.99 1.39
N VAL A 169 12.55 -4.09 1.16
CA VAL A 169 11.49 -3.79 2.12
C VAL A 169 10.12 -4.04 1.49
N GLY A 170 9.31 -4.85 2.14
CA GLY A 170 7.88 -4.99 1.85
C GLY A 170 7.06 -4.18 2.85
N THR A 171 6.09 -3.40 2.38
CA THR A 171 5.24 -2.56 3.24
C THR A 171 3.86 -3.15 3.51
N GLY A 172 3.46 -4.16 2.76
CA GLY A 172 2.33 -5.04 2.97
C GLY A 172 2.81 -6.48 3.11
N TYR A 173 1.98 -7.32 3.73
CA TYR A 173 2.32 -8.72 3.96
C TYR A 173 2.67 -9.44 2.66
N GLU A 174 1.86 -9.28 1.63
CA GLU A 174 2.03 -9.98 0.35
C GLU A 174 3.32 -9.54 -0.34
N TYR A 175 3.66 -8.25 -0.28
CA TYR A 175 4.91 -7.73 -0.84
C TYR A 175 6.12 -8.27 -0.09
N TRP A 176 6.04 -8.30 1.24
CA TRP A 176 7.09 -8.86 2.08
C TRP A 176 7.23 -10.38 1.85
N ALA A 177 6.14 -11.14 1.84
CA ALA A 177 6.16 -12.59 1.68
C ALA A 177 6.78 -13.00 0.34
N CYS A 178 6.43 -12.29 -0.75
CA CYS A 178 7.02 -12.52 -2.07
C CYS A 178 8.51 -12.20 -2.10
N LEU A 179 8.93 -11.05 -1.56
CA LEU A 179 10.34 -10.70 -1.50
C LEU A 179 11.11 -11.67 -0.61
N HIS A 180 10.55 -12.04 0.55
CA HIS A 180 11.18 -12.96 1.50
C HIS A 180 11.35 -14.37 0.93
N HIS A 181 10.40 -14.84 0.12
CA HIS A 181 10.51 -16.14 -0.56
C HIS A 181 11.75 -16.22 -1.47
N TYR A 182 12.08 -15.14 -2.19
CA TYR A 182 13.23 -15.12 -3.10
C TYR A 182 14.53 -14.60 -2.47
N PHE A 183 14.45 -13.77 -1.43
CA PHE A 183 15.58 -13.10 -0.78
C PHE A 183 15.43 -13.05 0.75
N PRO A 184 15.37 -14.21 1.44
CA PRO A 184 15.07 -14.27 2.88
C PRO A 184 16.06 -13.49 3.73
N GLU A 185 17.37 -13.51 3.37
CA GLU A 185 18.43 -12.91 4.18
C GLU A 185 18.39 -11.38 4.22
N LYS A 186 17.90 -10.73 3.16
CA LYS A 186 17.91 -9.27 3.04
C LYS A 186 16.53 -8.62 2.96
N THR A 187 15.46 -9.40 3.12
CA THR A 187 14.10 -8.84 3.16
C THR A 187 13.71 -8.45 4.58
N CYS A 188 13.16 -7.24 4.69
CA CYS A 188 12.60 -6.67 5.90
C CYS A 188 11.13 -6.30 5.69
N PHE A 189 10.36 -6.33 6.77
CA PHE A 189 9.02 -5.78 6.79
C PHE A 189 9.02 -4.43 7.50
N VAL A 190 8.45 -3.42 6.85
CA VAL A 190 8.20 -2.10 7.45
C VAL A 190 6.77 -1.70 7.09
N PRO A 191 5.86 -1.56 8.04
CA PRO A 191 4.46 -1.28 7.75
C PRO A 191 4.27 0.10 7.11
N LEU A 192 3.13 0.30 6.45
CA LEU A 192 2.76 1.60 5.89
C LEU A 192 2.62 2.65 7.01
N PRO A 193 3.29 3.79 6.93
CA PRO A 193 3.18 4.85 7.92
C PRO A 193 1.91 5.67 7.73
N MET A 194 1.25 6.01 8.84
CA MET A 194 0.03 6.80 8.87
C MET A 194 0.14 7.98 9.82
N GLU A 195 -0.39 9.13 9.41
CA GLU A 195 -0.75 10.20 10.33
C GLU A 195 -2.11 9.85 10.94
N THR A 196 -2.18 9.78 12.24
CA THR A 196 -3.44 9.47 12.95
C THR A 196 -4.01 10.75 13.54
N PRO A 197 -5.32 11.00 13.43
CA PRO A 197 -5.94 12.14 14.10
C PRO A 197 -5.81 12.02 15.61
N GLU A 198 -5.63 13.15 16.30
CA GLU A 198 -5.60 13.19 17.77
C GLU A 198 -6.94 12.71 18.35
N GLU A 199 -8.03 13.23 17.79
CA GLU A 199 -9.38 12.84 18.14
C GLU A 199 -10.05 12.14 16.93
N PRO A 200 -10.28 10.82 17.01
CA PRO A 200 -11.02 10.11 15.98
C PRO A 200 -12.49 10.54 15.92
N ALA A 201 -13.02 10.69 14.73
CA ALA A 201 -14.36 11.23 14.53
C ALA A 201 -15.48 10.27 14.93
N ASN A 202 -15.24 8.95 14.96
CA ASN A 202 -16.29 7.93 15.11
C ASN A 202 -15.90 6.83 16.11
N ILE A 203 -15.92 7.14 17.40
CA ILE A 203 -15.55 6.19 18.48
C ILE A 203 -16.75 5.65 19.28
N GLY A 204 -17.95 6.15 19.00
CA GLY A 204 -19.17 5.81 19.74
C GLY A 204 -19.92 4.59 19.19
N GLU A 205 -21.02 4.29 19.86
CA GLU A 205 -21.99 3.32 19.37
C GLU A 205 -22.64 3.82 18.07
N THR A 206 -22.96 2.87 17.18
CA THR A 206 -23.68 3.18 15.95
C THR A 206 -25.10 3.66 16.30
N GLN A 207 -25.44 4.87 15.86
CA GLN A 207 -26.74 5.45 16.07
C GLN A 207 -27.60 5.27 14.81
N GLY A 208 -28.68 4.48 14.91
CA GLY A 208 -29.56 4.18 13.78
C GLY A 208 -29.00 3.11 12.83
N PRO A 209 -29.38 3.17 11.53
CA PRO A 209 -28.92 2.19 10.53
C PRO A 209 -27.40 2.19 10.37
N VAL A 210 -26.80 0.99 10.25
CA VAL A 210 -25.35 0.83 9.99
C VAL A 210 -24.96 1.48 8.66
N ARG A 211 -24.06 2.44 8.70
CA ARG A 211 -23.61 3.17 7.52
C ARG A 211 -22.39 2.48 6.90
N ILE A 212 -22.58 1.86 5.73
CA ILE A 212 -21.54 1.14 5.00
C ILE A 212 -21.10 1.97 3.79
N PHE A 213 -19.78 2.24 3.71
CA PHE A 213 -19.16 2.98 2.63
C PHE A 213 -18.39 2.06 1.70
N ILE A 214 -18.51 2.29 0.39
CA ILE A 214 -17.67 1.67 -0.64
C ILE A 214 -17.17 2.70 -1.63
N GLY A 215 -15.86 2.64 -1.93
CA GLY A 215 -15.22 3.45 -2.97
C GLY A 215 -14.99 2.63 -4.24
N ILE A 216 -15.53 3.08 -5.36
CA ILE A 216 -15.44 2.39 -6.65
C ILE A 216 -14.61 3.21 -7.63
N GLN A 217 -13.59 2.58 -8.18
CA GLN A 217 -12.81 3.06 -9.33
C GLN A 217 -13.04 2.07 -10.46
N LYS A 218 -13.91 2.40 -11.42
CA LYS A 218 -14.31 1.47 -12.50
C LYS A 218 -13.16 0.84 -13.26
N GLU A 219 -12.08 1.58 -13.42
CA GLU A 219 -10.88 1.10 -14.13
C GLU A 219 -10.08 0.06 -13.31
N ARG A 220 -10.45 -0.15 -12.02
CA ARG A 220 -9.79 -1.07 -11.09
C ARG A 220 -10.75 -2.10 -10.48
N ASP A 221 -11.95 -2.24 -11.00
CA ASP A 221 -12.95 -3.17 -10.47
C ASP A 221 -12.44 -4.61 -10.48
N GLU A 222 -11.82 -5.03 -11.57
CA GLU A 222 -11.24 -6.36 -11.69
C GLU A 222 -10.07 -6.60 -10.72
N GLU A 223 -9.25 -5.58 -10.45
CA GLU A 223 -8.15 -5.65 -9.50
C GLU A 223 -8.66 -5.82 -8.08
N LYS A 224 -9.62 -5.01 -7.68
CA LYS A 224 -10.10 -4.92 -6.29
C LYS A 224 -11.30 -5.82 -5.95
N GLY A 225 -12.01 -6.34 -6.95
CA GLY A 225 -13.28 -7.08 -6.78
C GLY A 225 -14.43 -6.19 -6.33
N THR A 226 -14.38 -4.88 -6.62
CA THR A 226 -15.41 -3.94 -6.18
C THR A 226 -16.75 -4.15 -6.86
N ASP A 227 -16.77 -4.76 -8.03
CA ASP A 227 -17.98 -5.20 -8.72
C ASP A 227 -18.73 -6.28 -7.93
N ILE A 228 -18.01 -7.25 -7.38
CA ILE A 228 -18.56 -8.32 -6.52
C ILE A 228 -19.08 -7.70 -5.22
N LEU A 229 -18.23 -6.89 -4.56
CA LEU A 229 -18.59 -6.22 -3.32
C LEU A 229 -19.83 -5.36 -3.48
N TRP A 230 -19.96 -4.65 -4.60
CA TRP A 230 -21.12 -3.81 -4.89
C TRP A 230 -22.41 -4.63 -5.04
N ARG A 231 -22.37 -5.76 -5.77
CA ARG A 231 -23.55 -6.65 -5.89
C ARG A 231 -24.02 -7.17 -4.54
N VAL A 232 -23.09 -7.62 -3.70
CA VAL A 232 -23.40 -8.10 -2.36
C VAL A 232 -24.00 -6.98 -1.49
N LEU A 233 -23.42 -5.79 -1.52
CA LEU A 233 -23.96 -4.64 -0.75
C LEU A 233 -25.35 -4.20 -1.21
N GLN A 234 -25.62 -4.25 -2.51
CA GLN A 234 -26.97 -3.97 -3.03
C GLN A 234 -27.98 -5.01 -2.55
N ARG A 235 -27.63 -6.31 -2.59
CA ARG A 235 -28.47 -7.39 -2.06
C ARG A 235 -28.75 -7.16 -0.58
N LEU A 236 -27.73 -6.93 0.22
CA LEU A 236 -27.83 -6.71 1.65
C LEU A 236 -28.72 -5.48 1.98
N ASN A 237 -28.57 -4.39 1.23
CA ASN A 237 -29.39 -3.20 1.41
C ASN A 237 -30.85 -3.42 1.04
N ASN A 238 -31.14 -4.27 0.07
CA ASN A 238 -32.51 -4.65 -0.29
C ASN A 238 -33.16 -5.53 0.78
N ASP A 239 -32.37 -6.43 1.40
CA ASP A 239 -32.86 -7.33 2.44
C ASP A 239 -33.08 -6.60 3.79
N TYR A 240 -32.28 -5.54 4.06
CA TYR A 240 -32.30 -4.78 5.33
C TYR A 240 -32.36 -3.26 5.14
N PRO A 241 -33.37 -2.71 4.43
CA PRO A 241 -33.38 -1.28 4.04
C PRO A 241 -33.49 -0.33 5.26
N ASP A 242 -34.08 -0.80 6.37
CA ASP A 242 -34.25 -0.01 7.60
C ASP A 242 -33.08 -0.17 8.58
N LYS A 243 -32.15 -1.11 8.33
CA LYS A 243 -31.03 -1.42 9.23
C LYS A 243 -29.68 -0.94 8.72
N MET A 244 -29.57 -0.58 7.45
CA MET A 244 -28.33 -0.07 6.88
C MET A 244 -28.55 1.10 5.94
N THR A 245 -27.48 1.87 5.76
CA THR A 245 -27.39 2.93 4.75
C THR A 245 -26.14 2.69 3.91
N LEU A 246 -26.31 2.57 2.59
CA LEU A 246 -25.23 2.34 1.67
C LEU A 246 -24.74 3.66 1.06
N VAL A 247 -23.44 3.94 1.22
CA VAL A 247 -22.77 5.13 0.68
C VAL A 247 -21.77 4.71 -0.39
N ARG A 248 -22.00 5.14 -1.62
CA ARG A 248 -21.13 4.84 -2.77
C ARG A 248 -20.40 6.10 -3.21
N ALA A 249 -19.07 6.04 -3.23
CA ALA A 249 -18.22 7.05 -3.87
C ALA A 249 -17.64 6.47 -5.17
N GLU A 250 -17.95 7.09 -6.30
CA GLU A 250 -17.49 6.63 -7.62
C GLU A 250 -16.80 7.78 -8.35
N ASN A 251 -15.51 7.60 -8.67
CA ASN A 251 -14.69 8.56 -9.43
C ASN A 251 -14.74 10.00 -8.91
N VAL A 252 -14.91 10.17 -7.61
CA VAL A 252 -14.91 11.49 -6.95
C VAL A 252 -13.50 11.96 -6.59
N PRO A 253 -13.25 13.27 -6.44
CA PRO A 253 -12.00 13.79 -5.91
C PRO A 253 -11.68 13.22 -4.52
N TYR A 254 -10.39 13.10 -4.19
CA TYR A 254 -9.96 12.47 -2.93
C TYR A 254 -10.55 13.12 -1.68
N ASP A 255 -10.61 14.46 -1.61
CA ASP A 255 -11.16 15.17 -0.46
C ASP A 255 -12.67 14.93 -0.30
N GLU A 256 -13.40 14.74 -1.40
CA GLU A 256 -14.80 14.38 -1.39
C GLU A 256 -14.99 12.92 -0.96
N TYR A 257 -14.13 12.02 -1.47
CA TYR A 257 -14.08 10.63 -1.03
C TYR A 257 -13.94 10.53 0.49
N CYS A 258 -12.99 11.25 1.07
CA CYS A 258 -12.79 11.28 2.53
C CYS A 258 -14.00 11.85 3.28
N ARG A 259 -14.63 12.91 2.75
CA ARG A 259 -15.85 13.49 3.35
C ARG A 259 -17.05 12.53 3.30
N MET A 260 -17.23 11.81 2.19
CA MET A 260 -18.30 10.82 2.05
C MET A 260 -18.08 9.62 2.97
N MET A 261 -16.84 9.20 3.14
CA MET A 261 -16.46 8.10 4.03
C MET A 261 -16.61 8.48 5.51
N ALA A 262 -16.37 9.74 5.86
CA ALA A 262 -16.47 10.21 7.23
C ALA A 262 -17.90 9.98 7.79
N GLY A 263 -17.96 9.51 9.05
CA GLY A 263 -19.23 9.15 9.70
C GLY A 263 -19.82 7.82 9.24
N SER A 264 -19.13 7.03 8.42
CA SER A 264 -19.49 5.63 8.15
C SER A 264 -19.06 4.73 9.29
N ASP A 265 -19.73 3.61 9.45
CA ASP A 265 -19.39 2.59 10.45
C ASP A 265 -18.42 1.56 9.88
N ILE A 266 -18.60 1.19 8.62
CA ILE A 266 -17.82 0.19 7.90
C ILE A 266 -17.34 0.77 6.56
N LEU A 267 -16.06 0.58 6.24
CA LEU A 267 -15.51 0.70 4.89
C LEU A 267 -15.36 -0.68 4.29
N VAL A 268 -15.96 -0.95 3.13
CA VAL A 268 -15.68 -2.13 2.31
C VAL A 268 -14.63 -1.76 1.27
N ASP A 269 -13.40 -2.32 1.37
CA ASP A 269 -12.23 -1.86 0.57
C ASP A 269 -11.92 -2.77 -0.62
N GLN A 270 -11.49 -4.01 -0.40
CA GLN A 270 -11.02 -4.91 -1.47
C GLN A 270 -11.07 -6.38 -1.05
N LEU A 271 -11.06 -7.31 -2.06
CA LEU A 271 -11.28 -8.75 -1.86
C LEU A 271 -10.04 -9.63 -1.96
N TYR A 272 -8.94 -9.18 -2.55
CA TYR A 272 -7.90 -10.11 -2.99
C TYR A 272 -6.57 -9.95 -2.27
N THR A 273 -6.35 -8.81 -1.67
CA THR A 273 -5.14 -8.51 -0.89
C THR A 273 -5.49 -8.02 0.50
N CYS A 274 -4.54 -8.15 1.42
CA CYS A 274 -4.68 -7.65 2.78
C CYS A 274 -4.92 -6.12 2.77
N TYR A 275 -5.21 -5.56 3.93
CA TYR A 275 -5.48 -4.13 4.07
C TYR A 275 -4.38 -3.24 3.44
N ALA A 276 -4.81 -2.15 2.85
CA ALA A 276 -3.95 -1.14 2.26
C ALA A 276 -4.23 0.25 2.86
N MET A 277 -3.71 1.30 2.23
CA MET A 277 -3.78 2.67 2.74
C MET A 277 -5.22 3.17 3.01
N ASN A 278 -6.21 2.80 2.18
CA ASN A 278 -7.60 3.23 2.40
C ASN A 278 -8.20 2.61 3.67
N ALA A 279 -7.97 1.31 3.89
CA ALA A 279 -8.38 0.65 5.12
C ALA A 279 -7.75 1.32 6.35
N LEU A 280 -6.45 1.63 6.31
CA LEU A 280 -5.75 2.30 7.40
C LEU A 280 -6.29 3.72 7.66
N ILE A 281 -6.62 4.47 6.60
CA ILE A 281 -7.25 5.80 6.73
C ILE A 281 -8.60 5.66 7.45
N ALA A 282 -9.47 4.76 6.99
CA ALA A 282 -10.76 4.51 7.62
C ALA A 282 -10.62 4.12 9.09
N MET A 283 -9.74 3.15 9.38
CA MET A 283 -9.48 2.66 10.74
C MET A 283 -8.96 3.76 11.65
N SER A 284 -8.10 4.67 11.15
CA SER A 284 -7.62 5.82 11.92
C SER A 284 -8.73 6.80 12.31
N MET A 285 -9.80 6.84 11.55
CA MET A 285 -11.00 7.65 11.79
C MET A 285 -12.06 6.95 12.68
N GLY A 286 -11.83 5.72 13.08
CA GLY A 286 -12.80 4.91 13.81
C GLY A 286 -13.85 4.24 12.91
N ILE A 287 -13.51 3.95 11.66
CA ILE A 287 -14.34 3.21 10.73
C ILE A 287 -13.76 1.80 10.62
N VAL A 288 -14.59 0.77 10.78
CA VAL A 288 -14.14 -0.63 10.69
C VAL A 288 -13.89 -0.98 9.23
N ALA A 289 -12.70 -1.44 8.90
CA ALA A 289 -12.40 -1.90 7.55
C ALA A 289 -12.89 -3.34 7.35
N ALA A 290 -13.62 -3.59 6.25
CA ALA A 290 -13.96 -4.91 5.76
C ALA A 290 -13.09 -5.20 4.53
N THR A 291 -12.18 -6.17 4.67
CA THR A 291 -11.18 -6.55 3.66
C THR A 291 -10.66 -7.94 3.99
N VAL A 292 -9.66 -8.45 3.26
CA VAL A 292 -9.05 -9.74 3.58
C VAL A 292 -8.19 -9.63 4.84
N ALA A 293 -8.47 -10.44 5.84
CA ALA A 293 -7.66 -10.56 7.05
C ALA A 293 -6.74 -11.80 6.95
N ILE A 294 -5.43 -11.56 6.91
CA ILE A 294 -4.41 -12.60 6.80
C ILE A 294 -3.71 -12.77 8.16
N PRO A 295 -3.86 -13.93 8.84
CA PRO A 295 -3.24 -14.16 10.16
C PRO A 295 -1.73 -13.92 10.18
N GLU A 296 -1.04 -14.31 9.12
CA GLU A 296 0.41 -14.15 8.98
C GLU A 296 0.82 -12.67 8.89
N ALA A 297 -0.05 -11.80 8.33
CA ALA A 297 0.17 -10.35 8.30
C ALA A 297 0.17 -9.75 9.71
N TYR A 298 -0.71 -10.23 10.58
CA TYR A 298 -0.76 -9.80 11.98
C TYR A 298 0.41 -10.35 12.78
N ALA A 299 0.84 -11.58 12.51
CA ALA A 299 2.02 -12.16 13.13
C ALA A 299 3.28 -11.34 12.84
N LEU A 300 3.45 -10.80 11.62
CA LEU A 300 4.53 -9.87 11.28
C LEU A 300 4.53 -8.59 12.13
N LEU A 301 3.35 -8.12 12.50
CA LEU A 301 3.17 -6.96 13.37
C LEU A 301 3.23 -7.31 14.85
N SER A 302 3.54 -8.57 15.20
CA SER A 302 3.52 -9.09 16.56
C SER A 302 2.15 -8.91 17.26
N GLU A 303 1.06 -8.94 16.48
CA GLU A 303 -0.30 -8.98 17.02
C GLU A 303 -0.74 -10.44 17.18
N LYS A 304 -1.16 -10.77 18.40
CA LYS A 304 -1.62 -12.12 18.77
C LYS A 304 -3.12 -12.20 18.99
N GLU A 305 -3.76 -11.06 19.14
CA GLU A 305 -5.16 -10.95 19.52
C GLU A 305 -5.97 -10.31 18.40
N SER A 306 -7.24 -10.61 18.39
CA SER A 306 -8.32 -10.23 17.47
C SER A 306 -8.00 -9.23 16.35
N PHE A 307 -8.41 -9.60 15.16
CA PHE A 307 -8.35 -8.76 13.97
C PHE A 307 -9.28 -7.55 14.11
N PRO A 308 -8.76 -6.32 14.02
CA PRO A 308 -9.60 -5.12 14.07
C PRO A 308 -10.33 -4.85 12.75
N MET A 309 -10.48 -5.86 11.91
CA MET A 309 -11.08 -5.79 10.57
C MET A 309 -12.12 -6.90 10.41
N ILE A 310 -13.11 -6.66 9.56
CA ILE A 310 -14.05 -7.67 9.11
C ILE A 310 -13.37 -8.46 7.99
N ASP A 311 -13.16 -9.77 8.21
CA ASP A 311 -12.58 -10.65 7.20
C ASP A 311 -13.60 -10.98 6.11
N LEU A 312 -13.27 -10.64 4.87
CA LEU A 312 -14.09 -10.94 3.70
C LEU A 312 -13.53 -12.16 2.97
N PRO A 313 -14.25 -13.30 2.98
CA PRO A 313 -13.90 -14.43 2.15
C PRO A 313 -14.09 -14.10 0.66
N PRO A 314 -13.45 -14.83 -0.26
CA PRO A 314 -13.48 -14.50 -1.69
C PRO A 314 -14.78 -14.90 -2.41
N ASP A 315 -15.84 -15.29 -1.70
CA ASP A 315 -17.13 -15.69 -2.25
C ASP A 315 -18.27 -14.78 -1.79
N GLU A 316 -19.23 -14.54 -2.70
CA GLU A 316 -20.33 -13.58 -2.47
C GLU A 316 -21.19 -13.92 -1.24
N GLU A 317 -21.46 -15.20 -0.98
CA GLU A 317 -22.29 -15.62 0.13
C GLU A 317 -21.57 -15.49 1.47
N GLY A 318 -20.27 -15.76 1.49
CA GLY A 318 -19.44 -15.52 2.67
C GLY A 318 -19.32 -14.03 3.00
N ILE A 319 -19.09 -13.18 1.98
CA ILE A 319 -19.08 -11.72 2.14
C ILE A 319 -20.42 -11.23 2.71
N TYR A 320 -21.54 -11.70 2.13
CA TYR A 320 -22.88 -11.35 2.57
C TYR A 320 -23.07 -11.66 4.06
N ARG A 321 -22.78 -12.90 4.49
CA ARG A 321 -22.94 -13.32 5.89
C ARG A 321 -22.07 -12.52 6.85
N GLN A 322 -20.85 -12.20 6.47
CA GLN A 322 -19.95 -11.41 7.31
C GLN A 322 -20.51 -9.98 7.52
N LEU A 323 -20.97 -9.33 6.46
CA LEU A 323 -21.52 -7.98 6.56
C LEU A 323 -22.91 -7.98 7.23
N GLU A 324 -23.78 -8.94 6.91
CA GLU A 324 -25.08 -9.13 7.55
C GLU A 324 -24.96 -9.23 9.08
N HIS A 325 -23.96 -9.97 9.55
CA HIS A 325 -23.73 -10.11 10.99
C HIS A 325 -23.57 -8.76 11.69
N TYR A 326 -22.83 -7.81 11.12
CA TYR A 326 -22.64 -6.48 11.69
C TYR A 326 -23.86 -5.56 11.48
N VAL A 327 -24.61 -5.74 10.41
CA VAL A 327 -25.88 -5.01 10.17
C VAL A 327 -26.93 -5.41 11.20
N LEU A 328 -26.96 -6.69 11.57
CA LEU A 328 -27.90 -7.22 12.56
C LEU A 328 -27.43 -7.01 14.02
N HIS A 329 -26.12 -6.85 14.24
CA HIS A 329 -25.50 -6.70 15.54
C HIS A 329 -24.59 -5.46 15.61
N PRO A 330 -25.16 -4.23 15.42
CA PRO A 330 -24.39 -2.98 15.39
C PRO A 330 -23.66 -2.66 16.70
N GLU A 331 -24.07 -3.23 17.83
CA GLU A 331 -23.43 -3.09 19.14
C GLU A 331 -21.96 -3.59 19.12
N ARG A 332 -21.61 -4.51 18.22
CA ARG A 332 -20.25 -5.02 18.06
C ARG A 332 -19.31 -4.03 17.40
N LEU A 333 -19.83 -3.07 16.66
CA LEU A 333 -19.02 -2.08 15.95
C LEU A 333 -18.28 -1.13 16.89
N ALA A 334 -18.84 -0.80 18.04
CA ALA A 334 -18.19 0.12 18.99
C ALA A 334 -16.82 -0.39 19.45
N GLU A 335 -16.72 -1.68 19.76
CA GLU A 335 -15.44 -2.28 20.15
C GLU A 335 -14.50 -2.41 18.94
N ALA A 336 -14.98 -2.86 17.78
CA ALA A 336 -14.20 -2.97 16.56
C ALA A 336 -13.62 -1.60 16.12
N LYS A 337 -14.38 -0.50 16.26
CA LYS A 337 -13.89 0.87 16.02
C LYS A 337 -12.73 1.25 16.94
N ARG A 338 -12.84 0.99 18.25
CA ARG A 338 -11.77 1.24 19.21
C ARG A 338 -10.51 0.42 18.90
N GLN A 339 -10.69 -0.86 18.59
CA GLN A 339 -9.59 -1.76 18.23
C GLN A 339 -8.92 -1.31 16.92
N SER A 340 -9.67 -0.85 15.92
CA SER A 340 -9.15 -0.31 14.66
C SER A 340 -8.22 0.89 14.90
N ILE A 341 -8.67 1.86 15.70
CA ILE A 341 -7.86 3.03 16.07
C ILE A 341 -6.59 2.62 16.82
N ALA A 342 -6.74 1.75 17.83
CA ALA A 342 -5.63 1.28 18.64
C ALA A 342 -4.57 0.56 17.79
N PHE A 343 -5.02 -0.28 16.84
CA PHE A 343 -4.13 -0.98 15.90
C PHE A 343 -3.34 0.00 15.03
N VAL A 344 -4.01 0.98 14.39
CA VAL A 344 -3.32 1.95 13.53
C VAL A 344 -2.35 2.80 14.34
N ARG A 345 -2.74 3.28 15.52
CA ARG A 345 -1.87 4.06 16.41
C ARG A 345 -0.65 3.27 16.87
N LYS A 346 -0.81 2.00 17.21
CA LYS A 346 0.24 1.14 17.72
C LYS A 346 1.22 0.69 16.63
N ARG A 347 0.71 0.38 15.41
CA ARG A 347 1.49 -0.31 14.39
C ARG A 347 1.81 0.53 13.16
N HIS A 348 1.00 1.53 12.87
CA HIS A 348 1.10 2.33 11.66
C HIS A 348 1.36 3.82 11.92
N HIS A 349 1.40 4.26 13.20
CA HIS A 349 1.73 5.65 13.49
C HIS A 349 3.13 5.98 12.93
N TYR A 350 3.22 7.05 12.16
CA TYR A 350 4.42 7.38 11.36
C TYR A 350 5.72 7.47 12.18
N LEU A 351 5.66 7.91 13.44
CA LEU A 351 6.84 7.94 14.34
C LEU A 351 7.29 6.52 14.71
N GLU A 352 6.35 5.60 14.95
CA GLU A 352 6.67 4.23 15.30
C GLU A 352 7.27 3.49 14.09
N VAL A 353 6.68 3.71 12.91
CA VAL A 353 7.22 3.18 11.65
C VAL A 353 8.60 3.78 11.34
N ALA A 354 8.82 5.07 11.63
CA ALA A 354 10.13 5.70 11.48
C ALA A 354 11.18 5.08 12.41
N ARG A 355 10.84 4.78 13.67
CA ARG A 355 11.74 4.06 14.59
C ARG A 355 12.06 2.66 14.09
N GLN A 356 11.06 1.94 13.61
CA GLN A 356 11.25 0.61 13.01
C GLN A 356 12.14 0.69 11.76
N TYR A 357 11.93 1.68 10.90
CA TYR A 357 12.78 1.91 9.73
C TYR A 357 14.23 2.20 10.14
N MET A 358 14.46 3.00 11.19
CA MET A 358 15.78 3.25 11.74
C MET A 358 16.48 1.97 12.24
N SER A 359 15.74 1.01 12.77
CA SER A 359 16.31 -0.26 13.21
C SER A 359 16.94 -1.10 12.09
N LEU A 360 16.59 -0.81 10.82
CA LEU A 360 17.22 -1.44 9.66
C LEU A 360 18.72 -1.15 9.56
N MET A 361 19.21 -0.06 10.18
CA MET A 361 20.63 0.29 10.20
C MET A 361 21.49 -0.84 10.76
N GLY A 362 21.05 -1.49 11.83
CA GLY A 362 21.78 -2.62 12.41
C GLY A 362 21.94 -3.81 11.44
N ARG A 363 20.98 -4.00 10.52
CA ARG A 363 21.07 -5.01 9.46
C ARG A 363 21.96 -4.55 8.29
N LEU A 364 21.88 -3.27 7.92
CA LEU A 364 22.72 -2.68 6.87
C LEU A 364 24.20 -2.72 7.24
N GLU A 365 24.55 -2.45 8.49
CA GLU A 365 25.93 -2.47 8.98
C GLU A 365 26.50 -3.88 9.05
N LYS A 366 25.68 -4.88 9.45
CA LYS A 366 26.08 -6.29 9.46
C LYS A 366 26.30 -6.87 8.06
N ASN A 367 25.53 -6.42 7.07
CA ASN A 367 25.59 -6.93 5.70
C ASN A 367 26.63 -6.20 4.83
N ASN A 368 27.32 -5.22 5.38
CA ASN A 368 28.38 -4.47 4.71
C ASN A 368 29.61 -4.43 5.62
N PRO A 369 30.42 -5.53 5.65
CA PRO A 369 31.64 -5.63 6.46
C PRO A 369 32.74 -4.64 6.05
#